data_fdc50923287004c5e7a24c35b074c4b1
#
_entry.id   fdc50923287004c5e7a24c35b074c4b1
#
_cell.length_a   1.000
_cell.length_b   1.000
_cell.length_c   1.000
_cell.angle_alpha   90.00
_cell.angle_beta   90.00
_cell.angle_gamma   90.00
#
_symmetry.space_group_name_H-M   'P 1'
#
loop_
_entity.id
_entity.type
_entity.pdbx_description
1 polymer ?
#
loop_
_entity_poly.entity_id
_entity_poly.type
_entity_poly.pdbx_seq_one_letter_code
_entity_poly.pdbx_strand_id
1 'polypeptide(L)'
;MGNYLKKKIPIISFLFIPIVYFWDPNWIEFLGVQPYWPLFWLLPWSMIYGSFDGLIIGLFLGLILDSLSLDSSFTQIPGLVLCGLWFGKFSISKNIFLGHFRFGLICSIASFFCGSIYFFQILIKYWSVHNIFFYLPGIKNIFSQVFITGLLAPLICSLLFRLFQTSKGRDKLSSFLDK
;
A
#
# COMPACT_ATOMS: atom_id res chain seq x y z
N MET A 1 11.79 16.60 26.09
CA MET A 1 10.43 16.30 25.58
C MET A 1 10.34 16.23 24.06
N GLY A 2 11.22 16.84 23.28
CA GLY A 2 11.19 16.85 21.79
C GLY A 2 11.58 15.53 21.09
N ASN A 3 12.34 14.62 21.71
CA ASN A 3 12.85 13.41 21.05
C ASN A 3 11.82 12.27 20.96
N TYR A 4 10.87 12.22 21.89
CA TYR A 4 9.81 11.18 21.88
C TYR A 4 8.77 11.41 20.77
N LEU A 5 8.48 12.66 20.42
CA LEU A 5 7.55 13.00 19.33
C LEU A 5 8.12 12.69 17.95
N LYS A 6 9.45 12.83 17.77
CA LYS A 6 10.13 12.62 16.48
C LYS A 6 10.17 11.15 16.03
N LYS A 7 10.21 10.19 16.97
CA LYS A 7 10.16 8.77 16.69
C LYS A 7 8.75 8.27 16.37
N LYS A 8 7.71 9.09 16.67
CA LYS A 8 6.29 8.75 16.47
C LYS A 8 5.72 9.22 15.12
N ILE A 9 6.40 10.09 14.37
CA ILE A 9 5.90 10.62 13.09
C ILE A 9 5.50 9.51 12.09
N PRO A 10 6.31 8.47 11.86
CA PRO A 10 5.92 7.40 10.95
C PRO A 10 4.73 6.58 11.47
N ILE A 11 4.60 6.42 12.78
CA ILE A 11 3.48 5.70 13.42
C ILE A 11 2.19 6.51 13.36
N ILE A 12 2.28 7.83 13.56
CA ILE A 12 1.13 8.74 13.49
C ILE A 12 0.60 8.80 12.05
N SER A 13 1.49 8.78 11.03
CA SER A 13 1.04 8.75 9.65
C SER A 13 0.33 7.43 9.28
N PHE A 14 0.56 6.35 10.02
CA PHE A 14 -0.17 5.08 9.85
C PHE A 14 -1.66 5.21 10.23
N LEU A 15 -1.99 6.02 11.23
CA LEU A 15 -3.36 6.34 11.60
C LEU A 15 -4.12 7.13 10.51
N PHE A 16 -3.39 7.74 9.58
CA PHE A 16 -4.01 8.49 8.48
C PHE A 16 -4.69 7.58 7.44
N ILE A 17 -4.30 6.31 7.34
CA ILE A 17 -4.85 5.36 6.35
C ILE A 17 -6.33 5.07 6.60
N PRO A 18 -6.76 4.65 7.81
CA PRO A 18 -8.17 4.44 8.06
C PRO A 18 -8.98 5.73 7.90
N ILE A 19 -8.41 6.90 8.24
CA ILE A 19 -9.11 8.18 8.07
C ILE A 19 -9.37 8.46 6.58
N VAL A 20 -8.38 8.25 5.71
CA VAL A 20 -8.55 8.45 4.26
C VAL A 20 -9.51 7.41 3.68
N TYR A 21 -9.48 6.18 4.18
CA TYR A 21 -10.38 5.11 3.76
C TYR A 21 -11.84 5.42 4.15
N PHE A 22 -12.08 6.01 5.32
CA PHE A 22 -13.42 6.41 5.77
C PHE A 22 -13.92 7.70 5.12
N TRP A 23 -13.01 8.60 4.71
CA TRP A 23 -13.43 9.88 4.11
C TRP A 23 -14.05 9.71 2.74
N ASP A 24 -13.76 8.59 2.05
CA ASP A 24 -14.39 8.20 0.79
C ASP A 24 -14.49 9.37 -0.22
N PRO A 25 -13.37 9.94 -0.68
CA PRO A 25 -13.42 11.14 -1.52
C PRO A 25 -13.92 10.80 -2.92
N ASN A 26 -15.21 10.95 -3.17
CA ASN A 26 -15.88 10.67 -4.45
C ASN A 26 -15.23 11.37 -5.66
N TRP A 27 -14.45 12.43 -5.43
CA TRP A 27 -13.73 13.16 -6.48
C TRP A 27 -12.45 12.47 -6.97
N ILE A 28 -11.97 11.42 -6.29
CA ILE A 28 -10.81 10.63 -6.69
C ILE A 28 -11.22 9.25 -7.24
N GLU A 29 -12.49 9.03 -7.50
CA GLU A 29 -12.97 7.78 -8.08
C GLU A 29 -12.80 7.78 -9.61
N PHE A 30 -12.33 6.66 -10.13
CA PHE A 30 -12.30 6.39 -11.56
C PHE A 30 -13.25 5.24 -11.89
N LEU A 31 -14.30 5.50 -12.65
CA LEU A 31 -15.35 4.54 -12.99
C LEU A 31 -16.06 3.93 -11.75
N GLY A 32 -16.15 4.68 -10.64
CA GLY A 32 -16.74 4.20 -9.38
C GLY A 32 -15.80 3.30 -8.56
N VAL A 33 -14.49 3.34 -8.86
CA VAL A 33 -13.48 2.56 -8.13
C VAL A 33 -12.44 3.50 -7.53
N GLN A 34 -12.14 3.29 -6.25
CA GLN A 34 -11.13 4.06 -5.52
C GLN A 34 -9.72 3.53 -5.75
N PRO A 35 -8.69 4.40 -5.59
CA PRO A 35 -7.30 3.97 -5.59
C PRO A 35 -7.03 3.05 -4.38
N TYR A 36 -6.08 2.15 -4.54
CA TYR A 36 -5.71 1.23 -3.46
C TYR A 36 -4.79 1.93 -2.44
N TRP A 37 -5.38 2.71 -1.55
CA TRP A 37 -4.72 3.57 -0.55
C TRP A 37 -3.63 2.89 0.27
N PRO A 38 -3.79 1.63 0.75
CA PRO A 38 -2.78 0.98 1.57
C PRO A 38 -1.42 0.82 0.90
N LEU A 39 -1.40 0.67 -0.44
CA LEU A 39 -0.15 0.52 -1.18
C LEU A 39 0.72 1.76 -1.17
N PHE A 40 0.12 2.95 -1.20
CA PHE A 40 0.87 4.21 -1.17
C PHE A 40 1.72 4.36 0.08
N TRP A 41 1.29 3.73 1.16
CA TRP A 41 1.98 3.73 2.43
C TRP A 41 2.94 2.56 2.59
N LEU A 42 2.48 1.36 2.24
CA LEU A 42 3.23 0.12 2.35
C LEU A 42 4.52 0.17 1.53
N LEU A 43 4.45 0.73 0.30
CA LEU A 43 5.56 0.73 -0.63
C LEU A 43 6.74 1.59 -0.15
N PRO A 44 6.59 2.90 0.18
CA PRO A 44 7.70 3.70 0.68
C PRO A 44 8.26 3.14 1.99
N TRP A 45 7.40 2.61 2.87
CA TRP A 45 7.82 2.02 4.12
C TRP A 45 8.70 0.79 3.92
N SER A 46 8.23 -0.20 3.16
CA SER A 46 8.96 -1.45 2.91
C SER A 46 10.29 -1.20 2.21
N MET A 47 10.36 -0.24 1.30
CA MET A 47 11.60 0.15 0.62
C MET A 47 12.64 0.75 1.56
N ILE A 48 12.22 1.49 2.60
CA ILE A 48 13.12 2.18 3.53
C ILE A 48 13.54 1.26 4.68
N TYR A 49 12.62 0.49 5.24
CA TYR A 49 12.86 -0.31 6.45
C TYR A 49 13.21 -1.76 6.14
N GLY A 50 12.83 -2.28 4.97
CA GLY A 50 13.17 -3.63 4.51
C GLY A 50 11.99 -4.59 4.42
N SER A 51 12.26 -5.83 3.97
CA SER A 51 11.23 -6.83 3.68
C SER A 51 10.47 -7.30 4.91
N PHE A 52 11.16 -7.47 6.04
CA PHE A 52 10.53 -7.97 7.26
C PHE A 52 9.56 -6.94 7.85
N ASP A 53 9.98 -5.68 7.91
CA ASP A 53 9.12 -4.59 8.37
C ASP A 53 7.96 -4.37 7.39
N GLY A 54 8.20 -4.52 6.08
CA GLY A 54 7.17 -4.48 5.06
C GLY A 54 6.12 -5.57 5.23
N LEU A 55 6.54 -6.81 5.59
CA LEU A 55 5.62 -7.90 5.88
C LEU A 55 4.72 -7.57 7.07
N ILE A 56 5.33 -7.15 8.19
CA ILE A 56 4.59 -6.84 9.42
C ILE A 56 3.55 -5.76 9.17
N ILE A 57 3.94 -4.68 8.50
CA ILE A 57 3.01 -3.59 8.18
C ILE A 57 1.95 -4.01 7.17
N GLY A 58 2.31 -4.80 6.16
CA GLY A 58 1.34 -5.38 5.23
C GLY A 58 0.28 -6.22 5.93
N LEU A 59 0.68 -7.00 6.94
CA LEU A 59 -0.23 -7.78 7.77
C LEU A 59 -1.17 -6.87 8.58
N PHE A 60 -0.61 -5.86 9.26
CA PHE A 60 -1.43 -4.90 10.02
C PHE A 60 -2.41 -4.14 9.15
N LEU A 61 -1.97 -3.67 7.98
CA LEU A 61 -2.83 -3.00 7.02
C LEU A 61 -3.95 -3.91 6.52
N GLY A 62 -3.62 -5.16 6.19
CA GLY A 62 -4.60 -6.15 5.78
C GLY A 62 -5.64 -6.43 6.87
N LEU A 63 -5.22 -6.58 8.13
CA LEU A 63 -6.13 -6.76 9.27
C LEU A 63 -7.06 -5.56 9.46
N ILE A 64 -6.53 -4.33 9.34
CA ILE A 64 -7.34 -3.12 9.45
C ILE A 64 -8.39 -3.09 8.33
N LEU A 65 -8.00 -3.34 7.08
CA LEU A 65 -8.93 -3.35 5.97
C LEU A 65 -9.99 -4.43 6.09
N ASP A 66 -9.60 -5.63 6.50
CA ASP A 66 -10.54 -6.74 6.70
C ASP A 66 -11.52 -6.44 7.83
N SER A 67 -11.08 -5.74 8.89
CA SER A 67 -11.97 -5.30 9.97
C SER A 67 -12.93 -4.17 9.56
N LEU A 68 -12.56 -3.39 8.55
CA LEU A 68 -13.39 -2.30 7.99
C LEU A 68 -14.32 -2.79 6.87
N SER A 69 -13.99 -3.92 6.23
CA SER A 69 -14.82 -4.49 5.19
C SER A 69 -16.06 -5.14 5.78
N LEU A 70 -17.24 -4.83 5.24
CA LEU A 70 -18.51 -5.45 5.63
C LEU A 70 -18.60 -6.92 5.19
N ASP A 71 -17.82 -7.30 4.18
CA ASP A 71 -17.73 -8.67 3.66
C ASP A 71 -16.59 -9.45 4.31
N SER A 72 -16.90 -10.19 5.37
CA SER A 72 -15.94 -11.09 6.05
C SER A 72 -15.51 -12.31 5.25
N SER A 73 -15.99 -12.43 4.00
CA SER A 73 -15.77 -13.62 3.17
C SER A 73 -14.44 -13.63 2.42
N PHE A 74 -13.79 -12.47 2.26
CA PHE A 74 -12.58 -12.31 1.47
C PHE A 74 -11.56 -11.50 2.24
N THR A 75 -10.29 -11.91 2.18
CA THR A 75 -9.23 -11.27 2.95
C THR A 75 -8.27 -10.51 2.03
N GLN A 76 -7.87 -9.30 2.43
CA GLN A 76 -6.86 -8.52 1.73
C GLN A 76 -5.44 -8.76 2.27
N ILE A 77 -5.33 -9.50 3.38
CA ILE A 77 -4.07 -9.81 4.06
C ILE A 77 -3.04 -10.43 3.13
N PRO A 78 -3.33 -11.53 2.37
CA PRO A 78 -2.29 -12.21 1.60
C PRO A 78 -1.69 -11.33 0.51
N GLY A 79 -2.50 -10.48 -0.13
CA GLY A 79 -2.03 -9.55 -1.14
C GLY A 79 -1.05 -8.52 -0.58
N LEU A 80 -1.42 -7.87 0.53
CA LEU A 80 -0.59 -6.84 1.15
C LEU A 80 0.69 -7.39 1.78
N VAL A 81 0.62 -8.57 2.40
CA VAL A 81 1.80 -9.24 2.98
C VAL A 81 2.82 -9.59 1.90
N LEU A 82 2.38 -10.20 0.78
CA LEU A 82 3.25 -10.53 -0.34
C LEU A 82 3.85 -9.27 -0.99
N CYS A 83 3.06 -8.22 -1.16
CA CYS A 83 3.57 -6.94 -1.67
C CYS A 83 4.60 -6.32 -0.72
N GLY A 84 4.36 -6.34 0.59
CA GLY A 84 5.30 -5.83 1.59
C GLY A 84 6.65 -6.56 1.57
N LEU A 85 6.61 -7.89 1.49
CA LEU A 85 7.80 -8.73 1.33
C LEU A 85 8.58 -8.42 0.05
N TRP A 86 7.86 -8.33 -1.06
CA TRP A 86 8.48 -8.15 -2.37
C TRP A 86 9.13 -6.78 -2.49
N PHE A 87 8.43 -5.71 -2.10
CA PHE A 87 8.97 -4.35 -2.18
C PHE A 87 10.14 -4.12 -1.26
N GLY A 88 10.19 -4.75 -0.12
CA GLY A 88 11.33 -4.68 0.77
C GLY A 88 12.61 -5.29 0.18
N LYS A 89 12.50 -6.22 -0.79
CA LYS A 89 13.66 -6.73 -1.54
C LYS A 89 14.23 -5.71 -2.51
N PHE A 90 13.41 -4.80 -3.01
CA PHE A 90 13.86 -3.64 -3.79
C PHE A 90 14.43 -2.52 -2.91
N SER A 91 14.80 -2.85 -1.66
CA SER A 91 15.48 -1.94 -0.73
C SER A 91 16.60 -1.23 -1.46
N ILE A 92 16.53 0.06 -1.51
CA ILE A 92 17.37 0.94 -2.31
C ILE A 92 18.82 0.76 -1.92
N SER A 93 19.54 0.00 -2.73
CA SER A 93 20.98 0.20 -2.86
C SER A 93 21.19 1.68 -3.19
N LYS A 94 22.07 2.33 -2.46
CA LYS A 94 22.28 3.78 -2.29
C LYS A 94 22.29 4.69 -3.55
N ASN A 95 22.15 4.14 -4.75
CA ASN A 95 22.35 4.84 -6.02
C ASN A 95 21.13 4.93 -6.93
N ILE A 96 19.95 4.49 -6.50
CA ILE A 96 18.77 4.58 -7.36
C ILE A 96 17.92 5.75 -6.89
N PHE A 97 18.16 6.92 -7.45
CA PHE A 97 17.16 7.98 -7.55
C PHE A 97 16.00 7.39 -8.38
N LEU A 98 15.07 6.75 -7.70
CA LEU A 98 13.87 6.24 -8.36
C LEU A 98 13.12 7.45 -8.92
N GLY A 99 13.16 7.61 -10.24
CA GLY A 99 12.35 8.61 -10.91
C GLY A 99 10.89 8.43 -10.50
N HIS A 100 10.15 9.51 -10.34
CA HIS A 100 8.74 9.53 -9.92
C HIS A 100 7.88 8.51 -10.69
N PHE A 101 8.18 8.28 -11.96
CA PHE A 101 7.49 7.33 -12.82
C PHE A 101 7.64 5.86 -12.36
N ARG A 102 8.78 5.49 -11.80
CA ARG A 102 8.99 4.11 -11.30
C ARG A 102 8.08 3.78 -10.12
N PHE A 103 7.78 4.74 -9.25
CA PHE A 103 6.80 4.54 -8.18
C PHE A 103 5.42 4.21 -8.75
N GLY A 104 5.00 4.91 -9.81
CA GLY A 104 3.74 4.62 -10.48
C GLY A 104 3.66 3.19 -11.01
N LEU A 105 4.70 2.75 -11.74
CA LEU A 105 4.76 1.39 -12.28
C LEU A 105 4.75 0.32 -11.17
N ILE A 106 5.54 0.50 -10.12
CA ILE A 106 5.61 -0.46 -9.03
C ILE A 106 4.27 -0.54 -8.30
N CYS A 107 3.62 0.59 -8.03
CA CYS A 107 2.28 0.62 -7.43
C CYS A 107 1.21 -0.01 -8.33
N SER A 108 1.27 0.23 -9.65
CA SER A 108 0.35 -0.41 -10.60
C SER A 108 0.47 -1.92 -10.57
N ILE A 109 1.70 -2.45 -10.61
CA ILE A 109 1.96 -3.89 -10.53
C ILE A 109 1.46 -4.45 -9.20
N ALA A 110 1.72 -3.75 -8.10
CA ALA A 110 1.25 -4.16 -6.78
C ALA A 110 -0.27 -4.18 -6.66
N SER A 111 -0.94 -3.12 -7.16
CA SER A 111 -2.39 -3.04 -7.18
C SER A 111 -2.99 -4.17 -8.02
N PHE A 112 -2.39 -4.47 -9.17
CA PHE A 112 -2.80 -5.61 -10.01
C PHE A 112 -2.65 -6.94 -9.26
N PHE A 113 -1.54 -7.14 -8.56
CA PHE A 113 -1.31 -8.36 -7.76
C PHE A 113 -2.34 -8.50 -6.64
N CYS A 114 -2.57 -7.46 -5.86
CA CYS A 114 -3.57 -7.48 -4.78
C CYS A 114 -4.98 -7.72 -5.33
N GLY A 115 -5.35 -7.02 -6.39
CA GLY A 115 -6.64 -7.20 -7.06
C GLY A 115 -6.82 -8.61 -7.63
N SER A 116 -5.77 -9.19 -8.22
CA SER A 116 -5.80 -10.56 -8.75
C SER A 116 -5.99 -11.60 -7.66
N ILE A 117 -5.29 -11.46 -6.51
CA ILE A 117 -5.45 -12.37 -5.37
C ILE A 117 -6.87 -12.30 -4.82
N TYR A 118 -7.40 -11.07 -4.67
CA TYR A 118 -8.77 -10.87 -4.22
C TYR A 118 -9.79 -11.49 -5.20
N PHE A 119 -9.62 -11.26 -6.49
CA PHE A 119 -10.46 -11.83 -7.53
C PHE A 119 -10.39 -13.35 -7.57
N PHE A 120 -9.21 -13.93 -7.34
CA PHE A 120 -9.03 -15.38 -7.27
C PHE A 120 -9.80 -16.01 -6.10
N GLN A 121 -9.87 -15.34 -4.96
CA GLN A 121 -10.70 -15.77 -3.83
C GLN A 121 -12.19 -15.78 -4.20
N ILE A 122 -12.65 -14.74 -4.93
CA ILE A 122 -14.02 -14.68 -5.45
C ILE A 122 -14.30 -15.86 -6.40
N LEU A 123 -13.37 -16.14 -7.32
CA LEU A 123 -13.48 -17.26 -8.26
C LEU A 123 -13.62 -18.62 -7.54
N ILE A 124 -12.81 -18.86 -6.52
CA ILE A 124 -12.87 -20.10 -5.73
C ILE A 124 -14.24 -20.24 -5.04
N LYS A 125 -14.71 -19.17 -4.43
CA LYS A 125 -15.98 -19.19 -3.68
C LYS A 125 -17.19 -19.41 -4.60
N TYR A 126 -17.19 -18.78 -5.76
CA TYR A 126 -18.32 -18.83 -6.71
C TYR A 126 -18.06 -19.75 -7.90
N TRP A 127 -17.16 -20.75 -7.75
CA TRP A 127 -16.79 -21.69 -8.82
C TRP A 127 -17.98 -22.39 -9.48
N SER A 128 -19.06 -22.62 -8.73
CA SER A 128 -20.28 -23.27 -9.24
C SER A 128 -21.17 -22.39 -10.11
N VAL A 129 -20.92 -21.07 -10.15
CA VAL A 129 -21.73 -20.13 -10.93
C VAL A 129 -21.16 -20.03 -12.34
N HIS A 130 -21.75 -20.72 -13.30
CA HIS A 130 -21.28 -20.84 -14.70
C HIS A 130 -21.45 -19.57 -15.55
N ASN A 131 -21.91 -18.44 -15.00
CA ASN A 131 -22.18 -17.23 -15.78
C ASN A 131 -20.93 -16.31 -15.86
N ILE A 132 -20.29 -16.27 -17.02
CA ILE A 132 -19.15 -15.37 -17.34
C ILE A 132 -19.50 -13.90 -17.08
N PHE A 133 -20.73 -13.49 -17.31
CA PHE A 133 -21.22 -12.13 -17.06
C PHE A 133 -21.08 -11.67 -15.59
N PHE A 134 -21.02 -12.61 -14.64
CA PHE A 134 -20.83 -12.32 -13.23
C PHE A 134 -19.41 -11.84 -12.92
N TYR A 135 -18.42 -12.22 -13.72
CA TYR A 135 -17.00 -11.89 -13.48
C TYR A 135 -16.53 -10.61 -14.18
N LEU A 136 -17.26 -10.14 -15.20
CA LEU A 136 -16.92 -8.93 -15.96
C LEU A 136 -16.76 -7.66 -15.09
N PRO A 137 -17.67 -7.38 -14.13
CA PRO A 137 -17.51 -6.22 -13.24
C PRO A 137 -16.24 -6.28 -12.39
N GLY A 138 -15.86 -7.46 -11.91
CA GLY A 138 -14.63 -7.66 -11.13
C GLY A 138 -13.37 -7.33 -11.91
N ILE A 139 -13.28 -7.78 -13.15
CA ILE A 139 -12.14 -7.48 -14.04
C ILE A 139 -12.06 -5.97 -14.32
N LYS A 140 -13.18 -5.33 -14.65
CA LYS A 140 -13.26 -3.88 -14.85
C LYS A 140 -12.76 -3.11 -13.61
N ASN A 141 -13.19 -3.53 -12.43
CA ASN A 141 -12.79 -2.90 -11.18
C ASN A 141 -11.27 -3.00 -10.94
N ILE A 142 -10.66 -4.15 -11.21
CA ILE A 142 -9.21 -4.33 -11.10
C ILE A 142 -8.46 -3.36 -12.02
N PHE A 143 -8.84 -3.29 -13.30
CA PHE A 143 -8.18 -2.38 -14.25
C PHE A 143 -8.34 -0.91 -13.86
N SER A 144 -9.54 -0.49 -13.43
CA SER A 144 -9.79 0.87 -12.95
C SER A 144 -8.95 1.20 -11.72
N GLN A 145 -8.88 0.28 -10.77
CA GLN A 145 -8.08 0.42 -9.55
C GLN A 145 -6.59 0.54 -9.86
N VAL A 146 -6.06 -0.31 -10.74
CA VAL A 146 -4.65 -0.29 -11.16
C VAL A 146 -4.30 1.03 -11.84
N PHE A 147 -5.17 1.51 -12.72
CA PHE A 147 -4.94 2.75 -13.46
C PHE A 147 -4.89 3.96 -12.52
N ILE A 148 -5.90 4.14 -11.67
CA ILE A 148 -5.94 5.28 -10.74
C ILE A 148 -4.83 5.22 -9.69
N THR A 149 -4.52 4.02 -9.18
CA THR A 149 -3.43 3.82 -8.23
C THR A 149 -2.09 4.18 -8.88
N GLY A 150 -1.86 3.75 -10.12
CA GLY A 150 -0.63 4.06 -10.86
C GLY A 150 -0.44 5.55 -11.15
N LEU A 151 -1.53 6.28 -11.44
CA LEU A 151 -1.48 7.73 -11.68
C LEU A 151 -1.19 8.53 -10.42
N LEU A 152 -1.77 8.15 -9.28
CA LEU A 152 -1.60 8.87 -8.01
C LEU A 152 -0.29 8.51 -7.30
N ALA A 153 0.23 7.30 -7.51
CA ALA A 153 1.43 6.80 -6.84
C ALA A 153 2.67 7.70 -6.98
N PRO A 154 3.01 8.27 -8.15
CA PRO A 154 4.18 9.13 -8.28
C PRO A 154 4.16 10.31 -7.35
N LEU A 155 3.00 10.92 -7.14
CA LEU A 155 2.83 12.08 -6.26
C LEU A 155 2.88 11.66 -4.79
N ILE A 156 2.00 10.74 -4.40
CA ILE A 156 1.82 10.36 -2.99
C ILE A 156 3.04 9.60 -2.45
N CYS A 157 3.52 8.59 -3.18
CA CYS A 157 4.66 7.80 -2.75
C CYS A 157 5.95 8.62 -2.69
N SER A 158 6.15 9.58 -3.60
CA SER A 158 7.35 10.42 -3.56
C SER A 158 7.38 11.35 -2.35
N LEU A 159 6.21 11.90 -1.98
CA LEU A 159 6.07 12.73 -0.76
C LEU A 159 6.31 11.90 0.49
N LEU A 160 5.65 10.76 0.62
CA LEU A 160 5.81 9.87 1.77
C LEU A 160 7.24 9.34 1.88
N PHE A 161 7.86 8.99 0.77
CA PHE A 161 9.24 8.53 0.73
C PHE A 161 10.21 9.60 1.26
N ARG A 162 10.05 10.85 0.84
CA ARG A 162 10.85 11.98 1.36
C ARG A 162 10.65 12.16 2.87
N LEU A 163 9.42 12.09 3.36
CA LEU A 163 9.11 12.20 4.79
C LEU A 163 9.78 11.09 5.61
N PHE A 164 9.68 9.84 5.17
CA PHE A 164 10.28 8.72 5.88
C PHE A 164 11.81 8.72 5.81
N GLN A 165 12.38 9.11 4.69
CA GLN A 165 13.83 9.21 4.53
C GLN A 165 14.43 10.29 5.46
N THR A 166 13.76 11.42 5.59
CA THR A 166 14.15 12.49 6.51
C THR A 166 14.07 12.04 7.98
N SER A 167 13.09 11.22 8.33
CA SER A 167 12.96 10.64 9.66
C SER A 167 14.12 9.68 9.98
N LYS A 168 14.40 8.72 9.07
CA LYS A 168 15.49 7.74 9.24
C LYS A 168 16.88 8.37 9.29
N GLY A 169 17.12 9.43 8.51
CA GLY A 169 18.39 10.18 8.52
C GLY A 169 18.65 10.86 9.87
N ARG A 170 17.61 11.40 10.49
CA ARG A 170 17.69 12.03 11.83
C ARG A 170 17.95 11.03 12.95
N ASP A 171 17.36 9.83 12.89
CA ASP A 171 17.59 8.79 13.90
C ASP A 171 19.03 8.30 13.89
N LYS A 172 19.67 8.24 12.71
CA LYS A 172 21.11 7.92 12.63
C LYS A 172 21.98 9.03 13.23
N LEU A 173 21.66 10.29 12.97
CA LEU A 173 22.44 11.41 13.50
C LEU A 173 22.37 11.51 15.02
N SER A 174 21.19 11.28 15.61
CA SER A 174 21.03 11.28 17.09
C SER A 174 21.81 10.14 17.74
N SER A 175 21.86 8.96 17.13
CA SER A 175 22.62 7.82 17.65
C SER A 175 24.14 8.02 17.59
N PHE A 176 24.65 8.94 16.77
CA PHE A 176 26.07 9.34 16.74
C PHE A 176 26.41 10.41 17.78
N LEU A 177 25.44 11.22 18.18
CA LEU A 177 25.64 12.30 19.18
C LEU A 177 25.49 11.81 20.62
N ASP A 178 24.86 10.65 20.83
CA ASP A 178 24.66 10.02 22.15
C ASP A 178 25.79 9.03 22.52
N LYS A 179 26.88 8.95 21.71
CA LYS A 179 28.10 8.19 21.98
C LYS A 179 29.25 9.13 22.32
#